data_c79259304cdde88d397d00802cf835b5
#
_entry.id   c79259304cdde88d397d00802cf835b5
#
_cell.length_a   1.000
_cell.length_b   1.000
_cell.length_c   1.000
_cell.angle_alpha   90.00
_cell.angle_beta   90.00
_cell.angle_gamma   90.00
#
_symmetry.space_group_name_H-M   'P 1'
#
loop_
_entity.id
_entity.type
_entity.pdbx_description
1 polymer ?
#
loop_
_entity_poly.entity_id
_entity_poly.type
_entity_poly.pdbx_seq_one_letter_code
_entity_poly.pdbx_strand_id
1 'polypeptide(L)'
;GMARCALNPETMQSSKYKIVKAGRPKNIAVIGGGIGGMEAARVLTLRGHKVTIYEKTDRLGGVFIAAAAPEFKEKDRELIEWYRREIKKRGIPVHLNTEVTDVNALGADEVIVATGAVPKKLPIPGLENAMEASDYLYGREPGEKVVIVGGGLSGCEIAYDLILKGKKPIIV
;
A
#
# COMPACT_ATOMS: atom_id res chain seq x y z
N GLY A 1 11.09 -23.69 14.01
CA GLY A 1 11.25 -22.45 13.27
C GLY A 1 11.04 -21.25 14.18
N MET A 2 11.63 -20.09 13.87
CA MET A 2 11.39 -18.87 14.65
C MET A 2 9.94 -18.42 14.49
N ALA A 3 9.29 -18.05 15.59
CA ALA A 3 7.98 -17.39 15.54
C ALA A 3 8.09 -16.06 14.78
N ARG A 4 7.10 -15.78 13.93
CA ARG A 4 7.00 -14.52 13.18
C ARG A 4 5.62 -13.91 13.43
N CYS A 5 5.56 -12.60 13.50
CA CYS A 5 4.32 -11.87 13.63
C CYS A 5 4.10 -11.00 12.39
N ALA A 6 2.90 -11.05 11.82
CA ALA A 6 2.55 -10.25 10.64
C ALA A 6 2.55 -8.73 10.95
N LEU A 7 2.29 -8.36 12.20
CA LEU A 7 2.20 -6.96 12.62
C LEU A 7 3.49 -6.41 13.23
N ASN A 8 4.36 -7.28 13.75
CA ASN A 8 5.61 -6.86 14.36
C ASN A 8 6.80 -7.65 13.80
N PRO A 9 7.56 -7.08 12.85
CA PRO A 9 8.72 -7.73 12.27
C PRO A 9 9.85 -7.98 13.29
N GLU A 10 9.86 -7.27 14.41
CA GLU A 10 10.86 -7.43 15.47
C GLU A 10 10.62 -8.65 16.35
N THR A 11 9.46 -9.34 16.21
CA THR A 11 9.13 -10.51 17.03
C THR A 11 10.27 -11.55 16.98
N MET A 12 10.86 -11.83 18.15
CA MET A 12 12.04 -12.69 18.35
C MET A 12 13.29 -12.29 17.53
N GLN A 13 13.31 -11.06 17.02
CA GLN A 13 14.41 -10.51 16.22
C GLN A 13 14.71 -9.05 16.59
N SER A 14 14.41 -8.63 17.82
CA SER A 14 14.55 -7.25 18.28
C SER A 14 15.97 -6.68 18.16
N SER A 15 16.99 -7.50 18.35
CA SER A 15 18.39 -7.09 18.15
C SER A 15 18.71 -6.80 16.68
N LYS A 16 18.18 -7.61 15.75
CA LYS A 16 18.39 -7.48 14.31
C LYS A 16 17.69 -6.26 13.71
N TYR A 17 16.44 -6.01 14.15
CA TYR A 17 15.61 -4.92 13.61
C TYR A 17 15.59 -3.67 14.50
N LYS A 18 16.42 -3.63 15.55
CA LYS A 18 16.53 -2.44 16.41
C LYS A 18 16.83 -1.19 15.57
N ILE A 19 15.96 -0.20 15.68
CA ILE A 19 16.18 1.09 15.03
C ILE A 19 17.27 1.84 15.76
N VAL A 20 18.41 2.03 15.09
CA VAL A 20 19.55 2.80 15.61
C VAL A 20 19.78 4.05 14.77
N LYS A 21 20.32 5.10 15.36
CA LYS A 21 20.66 6.33 14.65
C LYS A 21 21.72 6.06 13.58
N ALA A 22 21.58 6.69 12.44
CA ALA A 22 22.57 6.65 11.38
C ALA A 22 23.83 7.42 11.79
N GLY A 23 24.99 6.89 11.47
CA GLY A 23 26.26 7.59 11.73
C GLY A 23 26.40 8.89 10.91
N ARG A 24 25.79 8.92 9.73
CA ARG A 24 25.72 10.11 8.85
C ARG A 24 24.29 10.32 8.39
N PRO A 25 23.61 11.37 8.84
CA PRO A 25 22.30 11.77 8.28
C PRO A 25 22.39 12.11 6.80
N LYS A 26 21.36 11.76 6.04
CA LYS A 26 21.22 12.01 4.61
C LYS A 26 19.87 12.66 4.31
N ASN A 27 19.76 13.33 3.17
CA ASN A 27 18.50 13.73 2.57
C ASN A 27 18.00 12.58 1.71
N ILE A 28 16.83 12.03 2.01
CA ILE A 28 16.31 10.85 1.33
C ILE A 28 14.95 11.15 0.73
N ALA A 29 14.81 10.88 -0.56
CA ALA A 29 13.53 10.91 -1.25
C ALA A 29 12.88 9.52 -1.24
N VAL A 30 11.61 9.45 -0.87
CA VAL A 30 10.79 8.24 -0.96
C VAL A 30 9.74 8.46 -2.04
N ILE A 31 9.80 7.67 -3.10
CA ILE A 31 8.87 7.74 -4.23
C ILE A 31 7.78 6.70 -4.04
N GLY A 32 6.57 7.15 -3.79
CA GLY A 32 5.39 6.37 -3.47
C GLY A 32 5.00 6.45 -2.01
N GLY A 33 3.77 6.89 -1.75
CA GLY A 33 3.17 7.07 -0.43
C GLY A 33 2.29 5.90 0.02
N GLY A 34 2.52 4.69 -0.52
CA GLY A 34 1.89 3.46 -0.03
C GLY A 34 2.45 3.02 1.33
N ILE A 35 1.98 1.88 1.85
CA ILE A 35 2.41 1.35 3.16
C ILE A 35 3.94 1.19 3.21
N GLY A 36 4.55 0.63 2.16
CA GLY A 36 6.01 0.47 2.11
C GLY A 36 6.77 1.78 2.16
N GLY A 37 6.30 2.80 1.42
CA GLY A 37 6.92 4.13 1.42
C GLY A 37 6.75 4.86 2.75
N MET A 38 5.56 4.81 3.34
CA MET A 38 5.31 5.40 4.66
C MET A 38 6.15 4.75 5.75
N GLU A 39 6.28 3.41 5.76
CA GLU A 39 7.13 2.71 6.72
C GLU A 39 8.62 3.04 6.51
N ALA A 40 9.08 3.04 5.26
CA ALA A 40 10.46 3.45 4.95
C ALA A 40 10.75 4.88 5.47
N ALA A 41 9.85 5.82 5.19
CA ALA A 41 10.00 7.21 5.63
C ALA A 41 10.00 7.34 7.16
N ARG A 42 9.09 6.61 7.85
CA ARG A 42 9.02 6.56 9.30
C ARG A 42 10.34 6.06 9.92
N VAL A 43 10.83 4.93 9.45
CA VAL A 43 12.05 4.30 9.98
C VAL A 43 13.28 5.16 9.70
N LEU A 44 13.42 5.68 8.47
CA LEU A 44 14.53 6.55 8.09
C LEU A 44 14.56 7.83 8.94
N THR A 45 13.40 8.42 9.20
CA THR A 45 13.29 9.60 10.09
C THR A 45 13.69 9.25 11.53
N LEU A 46 13.25 8.09 12.04
CA LEU A 46 13.68 7.59 13.37
C LEU A 46 15.19 7.39 13.43
N ARG A 47 15.81 7.00 12.34
CA ARG A 47 17.27 6.86 12.23
C ARG A 47 18.00 8.21 12.10
N GLY A 48 17.28 9.31 11.94
CA GLY A 48 17.84 10.67 11.91
C GLY A 48 18.10 11.21 10.51
N HIS A 49 17.60 10.56 9.46
CA HIS A 49 17.65 11.12 8.10
C HIS A 49 16.58 12.21 7.91
N LYS A 50 16.82 13.10 6.96
CA LYS A 50 15.82 14.05 6.45
C LYS A 50 15.09 13.37 5.30
N VAL A 51 13.79 13.13 5.45
CA VAL A 51 13.02 12.33 4.49
C VAL A 51 11.91 13.17 3.89
N THR A 52 11.68 13.03 2.59
CA THR A 52 10.55 13.62 1.87
C THR A 52 9.85 12.54 1.07
N ILE A 53 8.51 12.49 1.13
CA ILE A 53 7.69 11.56 0.35
C ILE A 53 7.13 12.29 -0.87
N TYR A 54 7.20 11.63 -2.03
CA TYR A 54 6.55 12.05 -3.27
C TYR A 54 5.50 11.02 -3.66
N GLU A 55 4.24 11.44 -3.76
CA GLU A 55 3.11 10.58 -4.07
C GLU A 55 2.34 11.15 -5.26
N LYS A 56 2.12 10.34 -6.29
CA LYS A 56 1.44 10.76 -7.51
C LYS A 56 -0.05 11.02 -7.33
N THR A 57 -0.67 10.39 -6.33
CA THR A 57 -2.09 10.56 -6.03
C THR A 57 -2.35 11.67 -5.02
N ASP A 58 -3.62 11.96 -4.78
CA ASP A 58 -4.07 13.00 -3.85
C ASP A 58 -3.98 12.59 -2.36
N ARG A 59 -3.53 11.35 -2.06
CA ARG A 59 -3.52 10.82 -0.70
C ARG A 59 -2.49 9.72 -0.47
N LEU A 60 -2.06 9.57 0.79
CA LEU A 60 -1.22 8.45 1.22
C LEU A 60 -2.04 7.18 1.43
N GLY A 61 -1.43 6.01 1.22
CA GLY A 61 -2.00 4.69 1.45
C GLY A 61 -1.84 3.73 0.27
N GLY A 62 -1.71 4.26 -0.95
CA GLY A 62 -1.49 3.45 -2.16
C GLY A 62 -2.60 2.41 -2.38
N VAL A 63 -2.25 1.29 -2.99
CA VAL A 63 -3.19 0.18 -3.29
C VAL A 63 -3.79 -0.46 -2.03
N PHE A 64 -3.18 -0.24 -0.86
CA PHE A 64 -3.71 -0.76 0.40
C PHE A 64 -5.06 -0.11 0.79
N ILE A 65 -5.37 1.08 0.24
CA ILE A 65 -6.71 1.70 0.39
C ILE A 65 -7.78 0.78 -0.21
N ALA A 66 -7.56 0.27 -1.43
CA ALA A 66 -8.46 -0.69 -2.06
C ALA A 66 -8.52 -2.00 -1.26
N ALA A 67 -7.37 -2.53 -0.84
CA ALA A 67 -7.32 -3.76 -0.04
C ALA A 67 -8.09 -3.66 1.29
N ALA A 68 -8.18 -2.46 1.87
CA ALA A 68 -8.89 -2.18 3.12
C ALA A 68 -10.37 -1.77 2.93
N ALA A 69 -10.88 -1.72 1.69
CA ALA A 69 -12.22 -1.22 1.38
C ALA A 69 -13.35 -2.08 1.97
N PRO A 70 -13.32 -3.45 1.94
CA PRO A 70 -14.38 -4.26 2.51
C PRO A 70 -14.65 -3.94 3.99
N GLU A 71 -15.92 -3.96 4.40
CA GLU A 71 -16.31 -3.56 5.77
C GLU A 71 -15.62 -4.38 6.85
N PHE A 72 -15.42 -5.67 6.63
CA PHE A 72 -14.74 -6.57 7.57
C PHE A 72 -13.23 -6.32 7.71
N LYS A 73 -12.66 -5.34 6.98
CA LYS A 73 -11.25 -4.96 7.03
C LYS A 73 -11.00 -3.64 7.77
N GLU A 74 -11.74 -3.40 8.85
CA GLU A 74 -11.58 -2.18 9.67
C GLU A 74 -10.15 -1.98 10.17
N LYS A 75 -9.45 -3.06 10.54
CA LYS A 75 -8.08 -2.99 11.06
C LYS A 75 -7.06 -2.56 10.00
N ASP A 76 -7.30 -2.91 8.76
CA ASP A 76 -6.47 -2.45 7.64
C ASP A 76 -6.67 -0.94 7.41
N ARG A 77 -7.90 -0.42 7.54
CA ARG A 77 -8.18 1.02 7.50
C ARG A 77 -7.52 1.76 8.66
N GLU A 78 -7.61 1.22 9.88
CA GLU A 78 -6.94 1.77 11.06
C GLU A 78 -5.41 1.84 10.88
N LEU A 79 -4.82 0.84 10.22
CA LEU A 79 -3.37 0.82 9.91
C LEU A 79 -2.98 1.95 8.97
N ILE A 80 -3.76 2.21 7.91
CA ILE A 80 -3.51 3.35 7.01
C ILE A 80 -3.53 4.66 7.81
N GLU A 81 -4.56 4.85 8.63
CA GLU A 81 -4.70 6.06 9.44
C GLU A 81 -3.59 6.21 10.48
N TRP A 82 -3.12 5.09 11.04
CA TRP A 82 -1.96 5.11 11.91
C TRP A 82 -0.71 5.61 11.19
N TYR A 83 -0.42 5.11 9.98
CA TYR A 83 0.70 5.58 9.19
C TYR A 83 0.57 7.07 8.84
N ARG A 84 -0.59 7.52 8.41
CA ARG A 84 -0.84 8.94 8.12
C ARG A 84 -0.55 9.83 9.33
N ARG A 85 -1.00 9.41 10.52
CA ARG A 85 -0.70 10.11 11.79
C ARG A 85 0.79 10.09 12.11
N GLU A 86 1.48 8.97 11.91
CA GLU A 86 2.93 8.86 12.16
C GLU A 86 3.75 9.76 11.22
N ILE A 87 3.40 9.82 9.94
CA ILE A 87 4.04 10.74 8.98
C ILE A 87 3.86 12.20 9.43
N LYS A 88 2.63 12.59 9.75
CA LYS A 88 2.31 13.94 10.24
C LYS A 88 3.01 14.26 11.57
N LYS A 89 2.94 13.36 12.54
CA LYS A 89 3.57 13.52 13.87
C LYS A 89 5.07 13.75 13.78
N ARG A 90 5.74 13.14 12.80
CA ARG A 90 7.19 13.27 12.60
C ARG A 90 7.56 14.46 11.72
N GLY A 91 6.59 15.23 11.25
CA GLY A 91 6.83 16.37 10.36
C GLY A 91 7.49 15.99 9.03
N ILE A 92 7.22 14.77 8.53
CA ILE A 92 7.79 14.31 7.25
C ILE A 92 7.07 15.06 6.12
N PRO A 93 7.80 15.84 5.30
CA PRO A 93 7.21 16.51 4.13
C PRO A 93 6.61 15.50 3.14
N VAL A 94 5.41 15.81 2.62
CA VAL A 94 4.71 14.99 1.64
C VAL A 94 4.27 15.87 0.48
N HIS A 95 4.72 15.54 -0.72
CA HIS A 95 4.25 16.13 -1.96
C HIS A 95 3.25 15.19 -2.62
N LEU A 96 1.97 15.50 -2.45
CA LEU A 96 0.86 14.80 -3.12
C LEU A 96 0.70 15.32 -4.55
N ASN A 97 -0.02 14.57 -5.41
CA ASN A 97 -0.23 14.89 -6.82
C ASN A 97 1.10 15.15 -7.57
N THR A 98 2.16 14.46 -7.14
CA THR A 98 3.51 14.66 -7.64
C THR A 98 4.09 13.35 -8.15
N GLU A 99 4.05 13.15 -9.46
CA GLU A 99 4.68 12.02 -10.12
C GLU A 99 6.15 12.34 -10.40
N VAL A 100 7.05 11.49 -9.90
CA VAL A 100 8.49 11.63 -10.14
C VAL A 100 8.86 10.86 -11.38
N THR A 101 9.28 11.56 -12.42
CA THR A 101 9.73 10.99 -13.70
C THR A 101 11.25 10.99 -13.84
N ASP A 102 11.93 11.88 -13.10
CA ASP A 102 13.40 11.94 -13.03
C ASP A 102 13.86 12.01 -11.57
N VAL A 103 14.51 10.96 -11.11
CA VAL A 103 15.02 10.86 -9.73
C VAL A 103 16.19 11.84 -9.47
N ASN A 104 16.96 12.19 -10.49
CA ASN A 104 18.10 13.07 -10.35
C ASN A 104 17.68 14.52 -10.04
N ALA A 105 16.48 14.90 -10.51
CA ALA A 105 15.93 16.24 -10.26
C ALA A 105 15.55 16.48 -8.78
N LEU A 106 15.50 15.44 -7.95
CA LEU A 106 15.12 15.56 -6.54
C LEU A 106 16.23 16.12 -5.64
N GLY A 107 17.47 16.08 -6.09
CA GLY A 107 18.62 16.57 -5.29
C GLY A 107 18.81 15.82 -3.96
N ALA A 108 18.34 14.57 -3.88
CA ALA A 108 18.46 13.73 -2.69
C ALA A 108 19.78 12.95 -2.69
N ASP A 109 20.35 12.69 -1.51
CA ASP A 109 21.55 11.85 -1.38
C ASP A 109 21.24 10.38 -1.71
N GLU A 110 20.01 9.94 -1.42
CA GLU A 110 19.51 8.57 -1.68
C GLU A 110 18.04 8.60 -2.06
N VAL A 111 17.61 7.62 -2.85
CA VAL A 111 16.22 7.46 -3.28
C VAL A 111 15.71 6.07 -2.92
N ILE A 112 14.54 6.01 -2.29
CA ILE A 112 13.79 4.78 -2.05
C ILE A 112 12.65 4.72 -3.04
N VAL A 113 12.65 3.72 -3.91
CA VAL A 113 11.56 3.47 -4.85
C VAL A 113 10.54 2.53 -4.20
N ALA A 114 9.36 3.06 -3.89
CA ALA A 114 8.24 2.37 -3.24
C ALA A 114 6.93 2.53 -4.03
N THR A 115 7.03 2.51 -5.36
CA THR A 115 5.93 2.82 -6.30
C THR A 115 4.86 1.72 -6.39
N GLY A 116 5.05 0.60 -5.67
CA GLY A 116 4.09 -0.51 -5.63
C GLY A 116 4.12 -1.39 -6.88
N ALA A 117 2.98 -2.00 -7.18
CA ALA A 117 2.80 -2.89 -8.32
C ALA A 117 1.49 -2.57 -9.04
N VAL A 118 1.41 -2.99 -10.29
CA VAL A 118 0.19 -2.91 -11.10
C VAL A 118 -0.34 -4.32 -11.38
N PRO A 119 -1.66 -4.51 -11.58
CA PRO A 119 -2.23 -5.80 -11.93
C PRO A 119 -1.59 -6.37 -13.20
N LYS A 120 -1.28 -7.67 -13.16
CA LYS A 120 -0.78 -8.38 -14.34
C LYS A 120 -1.93 -8.67 -15.28
N LYS A 121 -1.84 -8.20 -16.51
CA LYS A 121 -2.80 -8.58 -17.56
C LYS A 121 -2.53 -10.02 -18.01
N LEU A 122 -3.54 -10.86 -17.90
CA LEU A 122 -3.48 -12.25 -18.35
C LEU A 122 -3.94 -12.36 -19.82
N PRO A 123 -3.35 -13.25 -20.62
CA PRO A 123 -3.75 -13.44 -22.01
C PRO A 123 -5.01 -14.32 -22.12
N ILE A 124 -6.11 -13.89 -21.54
CA ILE A 124 -7.41 -14.56 -21.56
C ILE A 124 -8.30 -13.80 -22.53
N PRO A 125 -8.81 -14.41 -23.60
CA PRO A 125 -9.73 -13.76 -24.53
C PRO A 125 -10.96 -13.20 -23.82
N GLY A 126 -11.31 -11.94 -24.08
CA GLY A 126 -12.44 -11.25 -23.46
C GLY A 126 -12.11 -10.56 -22.14
N LEU A 127 -10.91 -10.73 -21.57
CA LEU A 127 -10.52 -10.12 -20.31
C LEU A 127 -10.49 -8.59 -20.37
N GLU A 128 -10.32 -8.03 -21.56
CA GLU A 128 -10.39 -6.58 -21.81
C GLU A 128 -11.75 -5.96 -21.46
N ASN A 129 -12.80 -6.80 -21.39
CA ASN A 129 -14.14 -6.40 -20.98
C ASN A 129 -14.41 -6.60 -19.48
N ALA A 130 -13.46 -7.21 -18.77
CA ALA A 130 -13.61 -7.44 -17.32
C ALA A 130 -13.24 -6.19 -16.52
N MET A 131 -13.88 -6.05 -15.37
CA MET A 131 -13.51 -5.06 -14.37
C MET A 131 -12.32 -5.56 -13.57
N GLU A 132 -11.32 -4.73 -13.37
CA GLU A 132 -10.25 -5.04 -12.43
C GLU A 132 -10.77 -5.08 -11.00
N ALA A 133 -10.23 -6.02 -10.20
CA ALA A 133 -10.61 -6.16 -8.79
C ALA A 133 -10.41 -4.86 -8.00
N SER A 134 -9.35 -4.11 -8.30
CA SER A 134 -9.07 -2.82 -7.69
C SER A 134 -10.16 -1.78 -8.00
N ASP A 135 -10.70 -1.76 -9.22
CA ASP A 135 -11.76 -0.81 -9.59
C ASP A 135 -13.02 -1.03 -8.75
N TYR A 136 -13.41 -2.31 -8.53
CA TYR A 136 -14.50 -2.65 -7.63
C TYR A 136 -14.22 -2.13 -6.20
N LEU A 137 -13.03 -2.38 -5.69
CA LEU A 137 -12.63 -1.97 -4.35
C LEU A 137 -12.49 -0.45 -4.20
N TYR A 138 -12.28 0.29 -5.30
CA TYR A 138 -12.36 1.75 -5.34
C TYR A 138 -13.79 2.29 -5.55
N GLY A 139 -14.80 1.42 -5.57
CA GLY A 139 -16.21 1.80 -5.58
C GLY A 139 -16.91 1.72 -6.93
N ARG A 140 -16.28 1.12 -7.96
CA ARG A 140 -16.99 0.83 -9.21
C ARG A 140 -17.97 -0.32 -8.99
N GLU A 141 -19.26 -0.05 -9.19
CA GLU A 141 -20.31 -1.05 -8.96
C GLU A 141 -20.37 -2.08 -10.10
N PRO A 142 -20.36 -3.39 -9.78
CA PRO A 142 -20.61 -4.45 -10.76
C PRO A 142 -22.13 -4.66 -10.94
N GLY A 143 -22.50 -5.40 -12.00
CA GLY A 143 -23.89 -5.83 -12.21
C GLY A 143 -24.39 -6.79 -11.11
N GLU A 144 -25.64 -7.29 -11.30
CA GLU A 144 -26.28 -8.21 -10.34
C GLU A 144 -25.64 -9.62 -10.36
N LYS A 145 -25.25 -10.08 -11.54
CA LYS A 145 -24.59 -11.37 -11.73
C LYS A 145 -23.10 -11.11 -11.96
N VAL A 146 -22.28 -11.62 -11.07
CA VAL A 146 -20.84 -11.36 -11.09
C VAL A 146 -20.09 -12.69 -11.23
N VAL A 147 -19.23 -12.77 -12.21
CA VAL A 147 -18.25 -13.85 -12.35
C VAL A 147 -16.89 -13.32 -11.94
N ILE A 148 -16.25 -13.99 -10.99
CA ILE A 148 -14.91 -13.65 -10.51
C ILE A 148 -13.92 -14.65 -11.11
N VAL A 149 -12.98 -14.15 -11.88
CA VAL A 149 -11.92 -14.97 -12.47
C VAL A 149 -10.76 -15.06 -11.48
N GLY A 150 -10.60 -16.21 -10.84
CA GLY A 150 -9.56 -16.50 -9.87
C GLY A 150 -10.06 -16.66 -8.42
N GLY A 151 -9.87 -17.87 -7.88
CA GLY A 151 -10.24 -18.25 -6.50
C GLY A 151 -9.13 -18.04 -5.46
N GLY A 152 -8.22 -17.11 -5.68
CA GLY A 152 -7.24 -16.71 -4.67
C GLY A 152 -7.85 -15.87 -3.55
N LEU A 153 -7.02 -15.45 -2.58
CA LEU A 153 -7.50 -14.69 -1.42
C LEU A 153 -8.34 -13.47 -1.82
N SER A 154 -7.85 -12.65 -2.75
CA SER A 154 -8.58 -11.46 -3.20
C SER A 154 -9.93 -11.78 -3.85
N GLY A 155 -9.97 -12.84 -4.70
CA GLY A 155 -11.22 -13.25 -5.34
C GLY A 155 -12.24 -13.75 -4.33
N CYS A 156 -11.82 -14.53 -3.34
CA CYS A 156 -12.68 -15.02 -2.26
C CYS A 156 -13.19 -13.88 -1.37
N GLU A 157 -12.33 -12.90 -1.03
CA GLU A 157 -12.72 -11.74 -0.23
C GLU A 157 -13.73 -10.84 -0.97
N ILE A 158 -13.52 -10.62 -2.28
CA ILE A 158 -14.47 -9.87 -3.12
C ILE A 158 -15.80 -10.62 -3.24
N ALA A 159 -15.77 -11.95 -3.41
CA ALA A 159 -16.99 -12.75 -3.43
C ALA A 159 -17.76 -12.61 -2.12
N TYR A 160 -17.05 -12.67 -0.99
CA TYR A 160 -17.67 -12.50 0.33
C TYR A 160 -18.28 -11.11 0.50
N ASP A 161 -17.56 -10.06 0.11
CA ASP A 161 -18.06 -8.68 0.16
C ASP A 161 -19.32 -8.49 -0.71
N LEU A 162 -19.32 -9.07 -1.91
CA LEU A 162 -20.47 -9.05 -2.82
C LEU A 162 -21.69 -9.77 -2.24
N ILE A 163 -21.48 -10.94 -1.55
CA ILE A 163 -22.56 -11.65 -0.87
C ILE A 163 -23.15 -10.81 0.26
N LEU A 164 -22.31 -10.15 1.06
CA LEU A 164 -22.79 -9.24 2.11
C LEU A 164 -23.62 -8.09 1.55
N LYS A 165 -23.34 -7.66 0.31
CA LYS A 165 -24.13 -6.65 -0.43
C LYS A 165 -25.33 -7.24 -1.19
N GLY A 166 -25.68 -8.51 -0.95
CA GLY A 166 -26.85 -9.17 -1.54
C GLY A 166 -26.69 -9.66 -2.98
N LYS A 167 -25.48 -9.60 -3.54
CA LYS A 167 -25.18 -10.07 -4.90
C LYS A 167 -24.89 -11.58 -4.92
N LYS A 168 -24.89 -12.19 -6.11
CA LYS A 168 -24.68 -13.62 -6.32
C LYS A 168 -23.41 -13.86 -7.16
N PRO A 169 -22.21 -13.82 -6.57
CA PRO A 169 -20.98 -14.05 -7.30
C PRO A 169 -20.76 -15.55 -7.58
N ILE A 170 -20.09 -15.83 -8.69
CA ILE A 170 -19.57 -17.16 -9.06
C ILE A 170 -18.05 -17.01 -9.21
N ILE A 171 -17.27 -17.89 -8.59
CA ILE A 171 -15.81 -17.94 -8.75
C ILE A 171 -15.47 -19.04 -9.75
N VAL A 172 -14.60 -18.74 -10.70
CA VAL A 172 -14.08 -19.68 -11.70
C VAL A 172 -12.56 -19.69 -11.72
#